data_ec09ae136db982e5be104e5286494a4a
#
_entry.id   ec09ae136db982e5be104e5286494a4a
#
_cell.length_a   1.000
_cell.length_b   1.000
_cell.length_c   1.000
_cell.angle_alpha   90.00
_cell.angle_beta   90.00
_cell.angle_gamma   90.00
#
_symmetry.space_group_name_H-M   'P 1'
#
loop_
_entity.id
_entity.type
_entity.pdbx_description
1 polymer ?
#
loop_
_entity_poly.entity_id
_entity_poly.type
_entity_poly.pdbx_seq_one_letter_code
_entity_poly.pdbx_strand_id
1 'polypeptide(L)'
;FKYLLKGKRLIFDKKSWRKIMAEVILKKVEKQYPNGFQAVHGIDLDIKDGEFMVFVGPSGCAKSTTLRMIAGLEEITGGEIWIGDKLVNDLPPKDRGIAMVFQNYALYPHMTVYDNMAFGLKMAKVPKDEIDRRVREAAEKLEITQLLDRKPKEMSGGQRQRVAVGRAIVRKPDVFLFDEPLSNLDAKLRVSMRVKITQLHKQLKAEGQTATMIYVTHDQVEAMTMGDRICVLNYGKIMQVDTPLNLYHKPANKFVAGFIGSPAMNFVEGAIEENEDGVIFMFGQGRYVVLPEDMGEKVKSYIGKKVVLGIRPENIGNKVTHPEGEKINFLKGDVSIVEHMGNEEYIYFNIDGNEFTSRIEARKSENVKYGEVGEFYFNIKRAHIFDIETEAVSYTHLRAHETEL
;
A
#
# COMPACT_ATOMS: atom_id res chain seq x y z
N PHE A 1 -15.14 29.37 -33.31
CA PHE A 1 -16.37 30.10 -33.64
C PHE A 1 -16.39 31.41 -32.88
N LYS A 2 -16.26 32.56 -33.61
CA LYS A 2 -16.39 33.92 -33.07
C LYS A 2 -17.89 34.21 -32.94
N TYR A 3 -18.33 34.56 -31.73
CA TYR A 3 -19.56 35.34 -31.58
C TYR A 3 -19.19 36.71 -30.98
N LEU A 4 -19.26 37.73 -31.81
CA LEU A 4 -19.29 39.14 -31.43
C LEU A 4 -20.73 39.56 -31.09
N LEU A 5 -20.98 39.91 -29.83
CA LEU A 5 -22.15 40.69 -29.45
C LEU A 5 -21.74 41.80 -28.50
N LYS A 6 -21.90 43.04 -29.02
CA LYS A 6 -21.90 44.33 -28.30
C LYS A 6 -20.77 44.64 -27.34
N GLY A 7 -19.62 45.08 -27.87
CA GLY A 7 -18.87 46.23 -27.31
C GLY A 7 -18.31 46.15 -25.89
N LYS A 8 -18.27 44.98 -25.23
CA LYS A 8 -17.51 44.76 -23.98
C LYS A 8 -16.55 43.61 -24.18
N ARG A 9 -15.24 43.94 -24.23
CA ARG A 9 -14.17 42.97 -24.07
C ARG A 9 -14.35 42.27 -22.72
N LEU A 10 -14.86 41.06 -22.70
CA LEU A 10 -14.73 40.18 -21.57
C LEU A 10 -13.23 39.82 -21.48
N ILE A 11 -12.51 40.50 -20.62
CA ILE A 11 -11.20 40.11 -20.17
C ILE A 11 -11.44 38.83 -19.37
N PHE A 12 -11.25 37.67 -20.02
CA PHE A 12 -11.19 36.41 -19.31
C PHE A 12 -9.95 36.47 -18.40
N ASP A 13 -10.17 36.76 -17.13
CA ASP A 13 -9.13 36.67 -16.12
C ASP A 13 -8.68 35.21 -16.04
N LYS A 14 -7.46 34.95 -16.52
CA LYS A 14 -6.80 33.65 -16.40
C LYS A 14 -6.62 33.18 -14.96
N LYS A 15 -6.96 34.00 -13.96
CA LYS A 15 -6.91 33.67 -12.54
C LYS A 15 -8.10 32.85 -12.02
N SER A 16 -9.24 32.82 -12.73
CA SER A 16 -10.45 32.15 -12.21
C SER A 16 -10.53 30.65 -12.46
N TRP A 17 -9.56 30.04 -13.16
CA TRP A 17 -9.51 28.60 -13.45
C TRP A 17 -8.25 27.90 -12.94
N ARG A 18 -7.58 28.44 -11.91
CA ARG A 18 -6.71 27.59 -11.11
C ARG A 18 -7.61 26.66 -10.30
N LYS A 19 -7.93 25.49 -10.88
CA LYS A 19 -8.35 24.32 -10.12
C LYS A 19 -7.36 24.22 -8.96
N ILE A 20 -7.82 24.38 -7.72
CA ILE A 20 -6.96 24.24 -6.55
C ILE A 20 -6.47 22.79 -6.59
N MET A 21 -5.20 22.62 -6.90
CA MET A 21 -4.57 21.29 -6.91
C MET A 21 -4.39 20.90 -5.44
N ALA A 22 -4.88 19.73 -5.08
CA ALA A 22 -4.77 19.18 -3.72
C ALA A 22 -3.55 18.24 -3.60
N GLU A 23 -2.46 18.58 -4.27
CA GLU A 23 -1.17 17.91 -4.15
C GLU A 23 -0.66 18.04 -2.70
N VAL A 24 -0.06 16.96 -2.18
CA VAL A 24 0.58 16.98 -0.85
C VAL A 24 2.06 16.66 -1.01
N ILE A 25 2.91 17.60 -0.58
CA ILE A 25 4.36 17.47 -0.71
C ILE A 25 5.01 17.53 0.67
N LEU A 26 5.80 16.52 0.99
CA LEU A 26 6.69 16.48 2.14
C LEU A 26 8.11 16.70 1.64
N LYS A 27 8.83 17.68 2.22
CA LYS A 27 10.23 17.97 1.89
C LYS A 27 11.07 17.85 3.15
N LYS A 28 11.95 16.84 3.21
CA LYS A 28 12.86 16.60 4.33
C LYS A 28 12.15 16.60 5.68
N VAL A 29 10.91 16.05 5.73
CA VAL A 29 10.10 16.11 6.95
C VAL A 29 10.70 15.21 8.02
N GLU A 30 10.92 15.80 9.19
CA GLU A 30 11.50 15.13 10.36
C GLU A 30 10.58 15.22 11.57
N LYS A 31 10.66 14.20 12.42
CA LYS A 31 10.03 14.20 13.73
C LYS A 31 10.96 13.62 14.77
N GLN A 32 11.37 14.45 15.71
CA GLN A 32 12.02 14.03 16.93
C GLN A 32 11.14 14.38 18.14
N TYR A 33 10.93 13.41 19.02
CA TYR A 33 10.19 13.62 20.26
C TYR A 33 11.09 14.22 21.35
N PRO A 34 10.53 14.88 22.39
CA PRO A 34 11.31 15.51 23.46
C PRO A 34 12.25 14.56 24.23
N ASN A 35 11.97 13.25 24.21
CA ASN A 35 12.83 12.21 24.80
C ASN A 35 14.03 11.84 23.92
N GLY A 36 14.26 12.54 22.80
CA GLY A 36 15.35 12.31 21.86
C GLY A 36 15.05 11.25 20.79
N PHE A 37 13.91 10.55 20.85
CA PHE A 37 13.56 9.54 19.86
C PHE A 37 13.23 10.17 18.50
N GLN A 38 14.01 9.81 17.47
CA GLN A 38 13.79 10.23 16.08
C GLN A 38 12.78 9.27 15.43
N ALA A 39 11.55 9.73 15.23
CA ALA A 39 10.47 8.92 14.68
C ALA A 39 10.39 8.99 13.15
N VAL A 40 10.78 10.12 12.55
CA VAL A 40 10.80 10.32 11.09
C VAL A 40 12.11 11.00 10.69
N HIS A 41 12.78 10.46 9.67
CA HIS A 41 14.16 10.75 9.33
C HIS A 41 14.31 11.51 8.00
N GLY A 42 13.72 12.71 7.89
CA GLY A 42 13.89 13.56 6.70
C GLY A 42 13.28 12.97 5.44
N ILE A 43 12.00 12.61 5.48
CA ILE A 43 11.30 11.99 4.34
C ILE A 43 10.90 13.02 3.29
N ASP A 44 11.09 12.63 2.02
CA ASP A 44 10.61 13.34 0.84
C ASP A 44 9.50 12.52 0.19
N LEU A 45 8.33 13.13 -0.07
CA LEU A 45 7.19 12.45 -0.70
C LEU A 45 6.34 13.45 -1.46
N ASP A 46 5.99 13.09 -2.70
CA ASP A 46 5.10 13.83 -3.57
C ASP A 46 3.85 12.98 -3.86
N ILE A 47 2.69 13.46 -3.41
CA ILE A 47 1.37 12.84 -3.61
C ILE A 47 0.58 13.74 -4.56
N LYS A 48 0.24 13.21 -5.73
CA LYS A 48 -0.42 13.96 -6.80
C LYS A 48 -1.85 14.36 -6.46
N ASP A 49 -2.33 15.43 -7.09
CA ASP A 49 -3.75 15.83 -7.00
C ASP A 49 -4.69 14.69 -7.42
N GLY A 50 -5.64 14.36 -6.54
CA GLY A 50 -6.61 13.29 -6.75
C GLY A 50 -6.03 11.87 -6.72
N GLU A 51 -4.81 11.69 -6.21
CA GLU A 51 -4.17 10.39 -6.01
C GLU A 51 -4.69 9.71 -4.75
N PHE A 52 -4.84 8.38 -4.80
CA PHE A 52 -5.05 7.52 -3.64
C PHE A 52 -3.70 6.93 -3.19
N MET A 53 -3.04 7.58 -2.24
CA MET A 53 -1.77 7.12 -1.66
C MET A 53 -2.02 6.27 -0.43
N VAL A 54 -1.39 5.09 -0.35
CA VAL A 54 -1.47 4.22 0.83
C VAL A 54 -0.12 4.17 1.55
N PHE A 55 -0.13 4.44 2.86
CA PHE A 55 1.03 4.25 3.73
C PHE A 55 0.95 2.87 4.38
N VAL A 56 1.97 2.05 4.20
CA VAL A 56 2.03 0.70 4.72
C VAL A 56 3.41 0.43 5.36
N GLY A 57 3.46 -0.50 6.31
CA GLY A 57 4.69 -0.89 6.99
C GLY A 57 4.41 -1.53 8.35
N PRO A 58 5.42 -2.06 9.03
CA PRO A 58 5.30 -2.67 10.36
C PRO A 58 4.74 -1.72 11.42
N SER A 59 4.31 -2.27 12.55
CA SER A 59 3.94 -1.45 13.71
C SER A 59 5.14 -0.59 14.16
N GLY A 60 4.88 0.68 14.50
CA GLY A 60 5.92 1.61 14.95
C GLY A 60 6.78 2.23 13.85
N CYS A 61 6.55 1.96 12.56
CA CYS A 61 7.33 2.56 11.46
C CYS A 61 6.97 4.01 11.12
N ALA A 62 6.15 4.68 11.92
CA ALA A 62 5.74 6.09 11.83
C ALA A 62 4.65 6.43 10.78
N LYS A 63 3.85 5.48 10.29
CA LYS A 63 2.72 5.74 9.36
C LYS A 63 1.72 6.78 9.93
N SER A 64 1.14 6.46 11.10
CA SER A 64 0.16 7.35 11.75
C SER A 64 0.79 8.66 12.21
N THR A 65 2.07 8.66 12.62
CA THR A 65 2.81 9.88 12.93
C THR A 65 2.89 10.81 11.71
N THR A 66 3.29 10.26 10.56
CA THR A 66 3.37 11.00 9.29
C THR A 66 1.99 11.54 8.87
N LEU A 67 0.95 10.71 8.97
CA LEU A 67 -0.42 11.14 8.68
C LEU A 67 -0.87 12.28 9.60
N ARG A 68 -0.56 12.20 10.91
CA ARG A 68 -0.91 13.22 11.91
C ARG A 68 -0.13 14.51 11.72
N MET A 69 1.11 14.44 11.24
CA MET A 69 1.89 15.63 10.85
C MET A 69 1.24 16.35 9.66
N ILE A 70 0.80 15.63 8.64
CA ILE A 70 0.04 16.19 7.51
C ILE A 70 -1.27 16.83 8.02
N ALA A 71 -1.94 16.18 8.96
CA ALA A 71 -3.17 16.69 9.56
C ALA A 71 -2.97 17.91 10.46
N GLY A 72 -1.74 18.20 10.90
CA GLY A 72 -1.45 19.25 11.92
C GLY A 72 -1.85 18.84 13.33
N LEU A 73 -1.99 17.54 13.58
CA LEU A 73 -2.25 16.96 14.91
C LEU A 73 -0.94 16.59 15.62
N GLU A 74 0.16 16.61 14.90
CA GLU A 74 1.51 16.37 15.37
C GLU A 74 2.42 17.40 14.71
N GLU A 75 3.29 18.07 15.49
CA GLU A 75 4.23 19.05 14.97
C GLU A 75 5.44 18.35 14.35
N ILE A 76 5.92 18.87 13.22
CA ILE A 76 7.20 18.47 12.64
C ILE A 76 8.34 19.15 13.38
N THR A 77 9.53 18.54 13.41
CA THR A 77 10.73 19.14 14.00
C THR A 77 11.70 19.68 12.94
N GLY A 78 11.50 19.31 11.68
CA GLY A 78 12.25 19.78 10.53
C GLY A 78 11.51 19.56 9.23
N GLY A 79 11.94 20.26 8.18
CA GLY A 79 11.37 20.15 6.85
C GLY A 79 10.10 20.97 6.62
N GLU A 80 9.38 20.64 5.54
CA GLU A 80 8.21 21.39 5.08
C GLU A 80 7.09 20.44 4.65
N ILE A 81 5.84 20.80 4.96
CA ILE A 81 4.63 20.16 4.44
C ILE A 81 3.82 21.18 3.65
N TRP A 82 3.53 20.85 2.40
CA TRP A 82 2.72 21.65 1.50
C TRP A 82 1.43 20.95 1.14
N ILE A 83 0.32 21.66 1.10
CA ILE A 83 -0.97 21.21 0.57
C ILE A 83 -1.41 22.21 -0.50
N GLY A 84 -1.39 21.78 -1.76
CA GLY A 84 -1.49 22.68 -2.90
C GLY A 84 -0.32 23.67 -2.91
N ASP A 85 -0.64 24.95 -2.97
CA ASP A 85 0.31 26.06 -2.97
C ASP A 85 0.62 26.62 -1.56
N LYS A 86 0.12 25.95 -0.48
CA LYS A 86 0.24 26.46 0.90
C LYS A 86 1.24 25.65 1.71
N LEU A 87 2.21 26.31 2.31
CA LEU A 87 3.00 25.77 3.41
C LEU A 87 2.11 25.68 4.66
N VAL A 88 1.96 24.47 5.22
CA VAL A 88 1.00 24.21 6.30
C VAL A 88 1.64 23.90 7.66
N ASN A 89 2.96 24.03 7.79
CA ASN A 89 3.68 23.70 9.03
C ASN A 89 3.00 24.29 10.28
N ASP A 90 2.74 25.60 10.26
CA ASP A 90 2.20 26.37 11.40
C ASP A 90 0.67 26.50 11.37
N LEU A 91 0.00 25.90 10.36
CA LEU A 91 -1.45 25.98 10.26
C LEU A 91 -2.12 24.93 11.14
N PRO A 92 -3.11 25.32 11.96
CA PRO A 92 -3.90 24.35 12.72
C PRO A 92 -4.75 23.46 11.78
N PRO A 93 -5.16 22.26 12.21
CA PRO A 93 -5.88 21.29 11.37
C PRO A 93 -7.10 21.85 10.62
N LYS A 94 -7.84 22.78 11.24
CA LYS A 94 -9.04 23.40 10.66
C LYS A 94 -8.75 24.22 9.41
N ASP A 95 -7.54 24.76 9.26
CA ASP A 95 -7.15 25.70 8.20
C ASP A 95 -6.33 25.02 7.08
N ARG A 96 -6.08 23.70 7.19
CA ARG A 96 -5.33 22.89 6.20
C ARG A 96 -6.17 22.35 5.05
N GLY A 97 -7.50 22.57 5.02
CA GLY A 97 -8.36 22.02 3.97
C GLY A 97 -8.56 20.50 4.02
N ILE A 98 -8.30 19.87 5.16
CA ILE A 98 -8.32 18.41 5.33
C ILE A 98 -9.56 17.90 6.05
N ALA A 99 -9.89 16.61 5.85
CA ALA A 99 -10.77 15.84 6.72
C ALA A 99 -10.12 14.52 7.10
N MET A 100 -10.24 14.12 8.38
CA MET A 100 -9.61 12.91 8.90
C MET A 100 -10.66 11.93 9.44
N VAL A 101 -10.50 10.66 9.11
CA VAL A 101 -11.24 9.52 9.65
C VAL A 101 -10.28 8.75 10.55
N PHE A 102 -10.62 8.67 11.84
CA PHE A 102 -9.80 8.02 12.86
C PHE A 102 -10.15 6.53 12.99
N GLN A 103 -9.23 5.75 13.48
CA GLN A 103 -9.36 4.32 13.74
C GLN A 103 -10.56 3.98 14.63
N ASN A 104 -10.88 4.81 15.64
CA ASN A 104 -12.01 4.65 16.54
C ASN A 104 -13.28 5.38 16.06
N TYR A 105 -13.29 5.86 14.80
CA TYR A 105 -14.34 6.65 14.16
C TYR A 105 -14.61 8.02 14.79
N ALA A 106 -14.31 8.23 16.07
CA ALA A 106 -14.46 9.47 16.85
C ALA A 106 -15.84 10.15 16.65
N LEU A 107 -16.92 9.36 16.62
CA LEU A 107 -18.28 9.87 16.54
C LEU A 107 -18.73 10.45 17.87
N TYR A 108 -19.51 11.53 17.83
CA TYR A 108 -20.14 12.12 19.02
C TYR A 108 -21.30 11.24 19.48
N PRO A 109 -21.19 10.55 20.65
CA PRO A 109 -22.14 9.49 21.02
C PRO A 109 -23.52 9.99 21.38
N HIS A 110 -23.67 11.25 21.77
CA HIS A 110 -24.92 11.92 22.13
C HIS A 110 -25.67 12.48 20.93
N MET A 111 -25.01 12.66 19.78
CA MET A 111 -25.58 13.19 18.55
C MET A 111 -26.16 12.08 17.66
N THR A 112 -27.18 12.42 16.86
CA THR A 112 -27.67 11.56 15.78
C THR A 112 -26.62 11.42 14.66
N VAL A 113 -26.84 10.50 13.72
CA VAL A 113 -26.03 10.40 12.49
C VAL A 113 -26.06 11.71 11.72
N TYR A 114 -27.24 12.27 11.52
CA TYR A 114 -27.42 13.56 10.87
C TYR A 114 -26.57 14.65 11.55
N ASP A 115 -26.69 14.79 12.87
CA ASP A 115 -25.95 15.81 13.62
C ASP A 115 -24.44 15.58 13.60
N ASN A 116 -23.97 14.32 13.67
CA ASN A 116 -22.56 13.99 13.50
C ASN A 116 -22.02 14.48 12.15
N MET A 117 -22.77 14.23 11.06
CA MET A 117 -22.36 14.65 9.72
C MET A 117 -22.46 16.19 9.56
N ALA A 118 -23.51 16.80 10.08
CA ALA A 118 -23.78 18.23 9.98
C ALA A 118 -22.85 19.09 10.85
N PHE A 119 -22.25 18.54 11.90
CA PHE A 119 -21.57 19.30 12.95
C PHE A 119 -20.53 20.29 12.41
N GLY A 120 -19.61 19.82 11.56
CA GLY A 120 -18.56 20.66 10.97
C GLY A 120 -19.12 21.80 10.12
N LEU A 121 -20.21 21.55 9.38
CA LEU A 121 -20.87 22.56 8.55
C LEU A 121 -21.61 23.60 9.41
N LYS A 122 -22.25 23.16 10.53
CA LYS A 122 -22.87 24.07 11.50
C LYS A 122 -21.84 25.02 12.14
N MET A 123 -20.67 24.48 12.51
CA MET A 123 -19.56 25.30 13.05
C MET A 123 -19.00 26.28 12.03
N ALA A 124 -18.98 25.92 10.75
CA ALA A 124 -18.59 26.79 9.64
C ALA A 124 -19.70 27.77 9.22
N LYS A 125 -20.84 27.80 9.95
CA LYS A 125 -22.00 28.67 9.67
C LYS A 125 -22.57 28.54 8.25
N VAL A 126 -22.51 27.33 7.67
CA VAL A 126 -23.14 27.04 6.39
C VAL A 126 -24.69 27.15 6.52
N PRO A 127 -25.40 27.67 5.50
CA PRO A 127 -26.89 27.75 5.52
C PRO A 127 -27.53 26.37 5.75
N LYS A 128 -28.65 26.35 6.47
CA LYS A 128 -29.34 25.10 6.87
C LYS A 128 -29.75 24.25 5.68
N ASP A 129 -30.25 24.83 4.62
CA ASP A 129 -30.70 24.14 3.40
C ASP A 129 -29.50 23.43 2.72
N GLU A 130 -28.37 24.09 2.68
CA GLU A 130 -27.11 23.52 2.12
C GLU A 130 -26.56 22.41 3.01
N ILE A 131 -26.67 22.52 4.34
CA ILE A 131 -26.31 21.45 5.28
C ILE A 131 -27.19 20.23 5.02
N ASP A 132 -28.51 20.39 4.96
CA ASP A 132 -29.48 19.29 4.74
C ASP A 132 -29.18 18.60 3.39
N ARG A 133 -29.00 19.39 2.33
CA ARG A 133 -28.64 18.88 1.00
C ARG A 133 -27.37 18.03 1.04
N ARG A 134 -26.27 18.56 1.58
CA ARG A 134 -24.98 17.85 1.62
C ARG A 134 -25.02 16.58 2.48
N VAL A 135 -25.71 16.64 3.63
CA VAL A 135 -25.84 15.49 4.51
C VAL A 135 -26.62 14.37 3.83
N ARG A 136 -27.76 14.68 3.16
CA ARG A 136 -28.55 13.68 2.45
C ARG A 136 -27.83 13.10 1.25
N GLU A 137 -27.17 13.92 0.43
CA GLU A 137 -26.33 13.45 -0.68
C GLU A 137 -25.23 12.49 -0.20
N ALA A 138 -24.52 12.83 0.88
CA ALA A 138 -23.49 11.97 1.44
C ALA A 138 -24.08 10.69 2.07
N ALA A 139 -25.25 10.78 2.71
CA ALA A 139 -25.93 9.62 3.27
C ALA A 139 -26.39 8.64 2.19
N GLU A 140 -26.86 9.14 1.06
CA GLU A 140 -27.26 8.33 -0.10
C GLU A 140 -26.04 7.60 -0.70
N LYS A 141 -24.94 8.31 -0.98
CA LYS A 141 -23.69 7.73 -1.49
C LYS A 141 -23.13 6.61 -0.60
N LEU A 142 -23.38 6.71 0.71
CA LEU A 142 -22.90 5.75 1.70
C LEU A 142 -23.97 4.72 2.12
N GLU A 143 -25.17 4.77 1.55
CA GLU A 143 -26.32 3.90 1.88
C GLU A 143 -26.64 3.91 3.39
N ILE A 144 -26.70 5.09 3.99
CA ILE A 144 -27.02 5.31 5.41
C ILE A 144 -28.18 6.26 5.64
N THR A 145 -28.96 6.59 4.61
CA THR A 145 -30.08 7.53 4.70
C THR A 145 -31.10 7.11 5.78
N GLN A 146 -31.39 5.81 5.90
CA GLN A 146 -32.30 5.24 6.90
C GLN A 146 -31.74 5.27 8.34
N LEU A 147 -30.48 5.69 8.52
CA LEU A 147 -29.81 5.76 9.81
C LEU A 147 -29.69 7.19 10.36
N LEU A 148 -30.11 8.20 9.61
CA LEU A 148 -29.87 9.62 9.92
C LEU A 148 -30.37 10.04 11.32
N ASP A 149 -31.46 9.44 11.81
CA ASP A 149 -32.05 9.76 13.11
C ASP A 149 -31.50 8.88 14.26
N ARG A 150 -30.67 7.85 13.95
CA ARG A 150 -30.08 6.96 14.95
C ARG A 150 -28.86 7.58 15.63
N LYS A 151 -28.53 7.06 16.82
CA LYS A 151 -27.30 7.39 17.56
C LYS A 151 -26.24 6.32 17.36
N PRO A 152 -24.94 6.64 17.51
CA PRO A 152 -23.83 5.69 17.32
C PRO A 152 -23.95 4.38 18.11
N LYS A 153 -24.56 4.40 19.32
CA LYS A 153 -24.78 3.19 20.15
C LYS A 153 -25.71 2.16 19.51
N GLU A 154 -26.55 2.59 18.58
CA GLU A 154 -27.59 1.79 17.90
C GLU A 154 -27.11 1.21 16.58
N MET A 155 -25.79 1.27 16.32
CA MET A 155 -25.20 1.00 15.00
C MET A 155 -24.12 -0.07 15.08
N SER A 156 -24.00 -0.88 14.02
CA SER A 156 -22.87 -1.80 13.83
C SER A 156 -21.56 -1.05 13.57
N GLY A 157 -20.42 -1.74 13.71
CA GLY A 157 -19.10 -1.17 13.41
C GLY A 157 -19.02 -0.53 12.02
N GLY A 158 -19.46 -1.24 10.99
CA GLY A 158 -19.44 -0.71 9.62
C GLY A 158 -20.42 0.42 9.36
N GLN A 159 -21.55 0.46 10.07
CA GLN A 159 -22.44 1.62 10.01
C GLN A 159 -21.78 2.84 10.63
N ARG A 160 -21.15 2.70 11.81
CA ARG A 160 -20.38 3.79 12.45
C ARG A 160 -19.27 4.31 11.55
N GLN A 161 -18.54 3.40 10.88
CA GLN A 161 -17.51 3.79 9.94
C GLN A 161 -18.06 4.60 8.76
N ARG A 162 -19.16 4.13 8.12
CA ARG A 162 -19.80 4.89 7.03
C ARG A 162 -20.22 6.30 7.48
N VAL A 163 -20.69 6.45 8.70
CA VAL A 163 -21.00 7.77 9.26
C VAL A 163 -19.75 8.62 9.44
N ALA A 164 -18.63 8.04 9.90
CA ALA A 164 -17.37 8.77 10.03
C ALA A 164 -16.83 9.24 8.66
N VAL A 165 -16.94 8.40 7.63
CA VAL A 165 -16.61 8.76 6.24
C VAL A 165 -17.57 9.86 5.74
N GLY A 166 -18.88 9.72 6.01
CA GLY A 166 -19.90 10.75 5.65
C GLY A 166 -19.59 12.10 6.27
N ARG A 167 -19.19 12.12 7.56
CA ARG A 167 -18.77 13.34 8.26
C ARG A 167 -17.56 14.02 7.58
N ALA A 168 -16.67 13.24 6.97
CA ALA A 168 -15.56 13.77 6.20
C ALA A 168 -16.02 14.33 4.84
N ILE A 169 -16.86 13.60 4.10
CA ILE A 169 -17.31 13.95 2.74
C ILE A 169 -18.10 15.25 2.71
N VAL A 170 -19.03 15.47 3.66
CA VAL A 170 -19.90 16.66 3.67
C VAL A 170 -19.12 17.97 3.72
N ARG A 171 -17.89 17.93 4.23
CA ARG A 171 -16.98 19.09 4.31
C ARG A 171 -16.37 19.47 2.96
N LYS A 172 -16.38 18.55 1.98
CA LYS A 172 -15.68 18.69 0.68
C LYS A 172 -14.21 19.13 0.88
N PRO A 173 -13.40 18.35 1.59
CA PRO A 173 -12.01 18.71 1.84
C PRO A 173 -11.17 18.55 0.55
N ASP A 174 -10.03 19.23 0.52
CA ASP A 174 -9.03 19.06 -0.52
C ASP A 174 -8.29 17.72 -0.36
N VAL A 175 -8.04 17.29 0.89
CA VAL A 175 -7.35 16.04 1.21
C VAL A 175 -8.12 15.23 2.25
N PHE A 176 -8.35 13.95 1.98
CA PHE A 176 -8.88 12.97 2.94
C PHE A 176 -7.76 12.18 3.58
N LEU A 177 -7.78 12.09 4.90
CA LEU A 177 -6.82 11.32 5.69
C LEU A 177 -7.53 10.18 6.42
N PHE A 178 -7.04 8.95 6.28
CA PHE A 178 -7.59 7.75 6.91
C PHE A 178 -6.54 7.07 7.79
N ASP A 179 -6.75 7.05 9.11
CA ASP A 179 -5.86 6.40 10.08
C ASP A 179 -6.42 5.03 10.46
N GLU A 180 -6.00 3.97 9.79
CA GLU A 180 -6.43 2.57 9.95
C GLU A 180 -7.96 2.38 10.09
N PRO A 181 -8.79 2.91 9.18
CA PRO A 181 -10.23 3.00 9.40
C PRO A 181 -10.94 1.64 9.39
N LEU A 182 -10.33 0.57 8.86
CA LEU A 182 -10.94 -0.76 8.73
C LEU A 182 -10.47 -1.76 9.80
N SER A 183 -9.49 -1.40 10.63
CA SER A 183 -8.86 -2.33 11.59
C SER A 183 -9.83 -2.96 12.60
N ASN A 184 -10.89 -2.22 12.98
CA ASN A 184 -11.89 -2.65 13.98
C ASN A 184 -13.10 -3.37 13.36
N LEU A 185 -13.02 -3.84 12.12
CA LEU A 185 -14.11 -4.53 11.42
C LEU A 185 -13.80 -6.01 11.24
N ASP A 186 -14.87 -6.82 11.22
CA ASP A 186 -14.77 -8.23 10.82
C ASP A 186 -14.35 -8.37 9.34
N ALA A 187 -13.84 -9.54 8.95
CA ALA A 187 -13.27 -9.78 7.62
C ALA A 187 -14.25 -9.49 6.47
N LYS A 188 -15.52 -9.93 6.59
CA LYS A 188 -16.54 -9.72 5.53
C LYS A 188 -16.86 -8.23 5.36
N LEU A 189 -17.02 -7.53 6.47
CA LEU A 189 -17.34 -6.10 6.48
C LEU A 189 -16.15 -5.28 5.99
N ARG A 190 -14.91 -5.66 6.33
CA ARG A 190 -13.67 -5.04 5.86
C ARG A 190 -13.59 -5.08 4.33
N VAL A 191 -13.83 -6.24 3.70
CA VAL A 191 -13.86 -6.38 2.24
C VAL A 191 -14.91 -5.45 1.62
N SER A 192 -16.15 -5.44 2.15
CA SER A 192 -17.23 -4.57 1.65
C SER A 192 -16.87 -3.09 1.75
N MET A 193 -16.29 -2.66 2.88
CA MET A 193 -15.95 -1.26 3.12
C MET A 193 -14.75 -0.81 2.28
N ARG A 194 -13.77 -1.67 2.04
CA ARG A 194 -12.65 -1.43 1.12
C ARG A 194 -13.16 -1.09 -0.29
N VAL A 195 -14.07 -1.93 -0.82
CA VAL A 195 -14.70 -1.68 -2.12
C VAL A 195 -15.43 -0.33 -2.14
N LYS A 196 -16.21 -0.03 -1.10
CA LYS A 196 -16.97 1.24 -1.00
C LYS A 196 -16.08 2.47 -0.96
N ILE A 197 -14.97 2.44 -0.21
CA ILE A 197 -14.02 3.58 -0.16
C ILE A 197 -13.37 3.78 -1.54
N THR A 198 -12.97 2.70 -2.21
CA THR A 198 -12.39 2.79 -3.57
C THR A 198 -13.41 3.32 -4.59
N GLN A 199 -14.67 2.85 -4.52
CA GLN A 199 -15.76 3.37 -5.38
C GLN A 199 -16.02 4.84 -5.11
N LEU A 200 -16.04 5.26 -3.85
CA LEU A 200 -16.21 6.66 -3.46
C LEU A 200 -15.13 7.55 -4.06
N HIS A 201 -13.85 7.15 -3.97
CA HIS A 201 -12.75 7.89 -4.59
C HIS A 201 -12.97 8.08 -6.10
N LYS A 202 -13.29 6.99 -6.81
CA LYS A 202 -13.58 7.03 -8.25
C LYS A 202 -14.78 7.93 -8.58
N GLN A 203 -15.83 7.88 -7.77
CA GLN A 203 -17.02 8.70 -7.96
C GLN A 203 -16.72 10.20 -7.74
N LEU A 204 -16.00 10.55 -6.67
CA LEU A 204 -15.61 11.94 -6.40
C LEU A 204 -14.76 12.49 -7.56
N LYS A 205 -13.83 11.67 -8.06
CA LYS A 205 -12.99 12.03 -9.22
C LYS A 205 -13.82 12.25 -10.50
N ALA A 206 -14.80 11.39 -10.77
CA ALA A 206 -15.72 11.52 -11.91
C ALA A 206 -16.63 12.77 -11.81
N GLU A 207 -17.01 13.18 -10.60
CA GLU A 207 -17.78 14.39 -10.33
C GLU A 207 -16.92 15.68 -10.39
N GLY A 208 -15.63 15.56 -10.71
CA GLY A 208 -14.69 16.69 -10.75
C GLY A 208 -14.27 17.20 -9.36
N GLN A 209 -14.62 16.49 -8.30
CA GLN A 209 -14.12 16.71 -6.95
C GLN A 209 -12.81 15.92 -6.80
N THR A 210 -11.70 16.53 -7.17
CA THR A 210 -10.38 15.90 -7.03
C THR A 210 -9.98 15.97 -5.56
N ALA A 211 -10.33 14.92 -4.80
CA ALA A 211 -9.89 14.78 -3.43
C ALA A 211 -8.71 13.80 -3.38
N THR A 212 -7.55 14.29 -3.00
CA THR A 212 -6.40 13.45 -2.68
C THR A 212 -6.72 12.62 -1.45
N MET A 213 -6.44 11.32 -1.48
CA MET A 213 -6.67 10.42 -0.35
C MET A 213 -5.34 9.86 0.15
N ILE A 214 -5.10 9.96 1.47
CA ILE A 214 -3.96 9.32 2.14
C ILE A 214 -4.52 8.34 3.16
N TYR A 215 -4.16 7.08 3.00
CA TYR A 215 -4.72 5.97 3.76
C TYR A 215 -3.61 5.21 4.47
N VAL A 216 -3.71 5.08 5.78
CA VAL A 216 -2.80 4.28 6.59
C VAL A 216 -3.40 2.92 6.85
N THR A 217 -2.63 1.86 6.63
CA THR A 217 -3.01 0.49 6.99
C THR A 217 -1.77 -0.36 7.33
N HIS A 218 -1.99 -1.44 8.05
CA HIS A 218 -1.04 -2.54 8.20
C HIS A 218 -1.44 -3.77 7.35
N ASP A 219 -2.60 -3.73 6.68
CA ASP A 219 -3.11 -4.79 5.82
C ASP A 219 -2.59 -4.60 4.39
N GLN A 220 -1.78 -5.57 3.92
CA GLN A 220 -1.21 -5.54 2.58
C GLN A 220 -2.28 -5.66 1.49
N VAL A 221 -3.37 -6.40 1.74
CA VAL A 221 -4.46 -6.57 0.76
C VAL A 221 -5.19 -5.24 0.56
N GLU A 222 -5.38 -4.46 1.63
CA GLU A 222 -5.91 -3.09 1.52
C GLU A 222 -4.98 -2.23 0.66
N ALA A 223 -3.68 -2.22 0.98
CA ALA A 223 -2.70 -1.43 0.24
C ALA A 223 -2.65 -1.79 -1.24
N MET A 224 -2.54 -3.08 -1.55
CA MET A 224 -2.41 -3.58 -2.93
C MET A 224 -3.67 -3.37 -3.79
N THR A 225 -4.86 -3.23 -3.17
CA THR A 225 -6.14 -3.17 -3.90
C THR A 225 -6.76 -1.78 -3.97
N MET A 226 -6.35 -0.85 -3.10
CA MET A 226 -6.96 0.49 -3.00
C MET A 226 -6.08 1.60 -3.57
N GLY A 227 -4.75 1.50 -3.40
CA GLY A 227 -3.82 2.57 -3.72
C GLY A 227 -3.53 2.70 -5.22
N ASP A 228 -3.49 3.93 -5.72
CA ASP A 228 -2.83 4.24 -7.00
C ASP A 228 -1.31 4.04 -6.84
N ARG A 229 -0.76 4.51 -5.71
CA ARG A 229 0.61 4.24 -5.25
C ARG A 229 0.62 3.88 -3.76
N ILE A 230 1.65 3.13 -3.38
CA ILE A 230 1.90 2.73 -2.01
C ILE A 230 3.25 3.29 -1.57
N CYS A 231 3.28 3.91 -0.41
CA CYS A 231 4.50 4.31 0.29
C CYS A 231 4.81 3.28 1.39
N VAL A 232 5.85 2.49 1.19
CA VAL A 232 6.33 1.51 2.17
C VAL A 232 7.27 2.22 3.15
N LEU A 233 6.89 2.23 4.42
CA LEU A 233 7.63 2.86 5.51
C LEU A 233 8.27 1.81 6.42
N ASN A 234 9.52 2.06 6.85
CA ASN A 234 10.20 1.28 7.86
C ASN A 234 11.13 2.16 8.68
N TYR A 235 11.07 2.04 10.01
CA TYR A 235 11.90 2.84 10.94
C TYR A 235 11.95 4.34 10.61
N GLY A 236 10.79 4.95 10.30
CA GLY A 236 10.69 6.37 9.99
C GLY A 236 11.30 6.80 8.65
N LYS A 237 11.63 5.86 7.78
CA LYS A 237 12.17 6.10 6.42
C LYS A 237 11.23 5.54 5.36
N ILE A 238 11.23 6.16 4.20
CA ILE A 238 10.56 5.62 3.01
C ILE A 238 11.50 4.59 2.36
N MET A 239 11.03 3.35 2.26
CA MET A 239 11.78 2.25 1.65
C MET A 239 11.55 2.18 0.14
N GLN A 240 10.31 2.43 -0.30
CA GLN A 240 9.93 2.53 -1.73
C GLN A 240 8.55 3.20 -1.84
N VAL A 241 8.35 3.95 -2.92
CA VAL A 241 7.03 4.49 -3.32
C VAL A 241 6.79 4.11 -4.76
N ASP A 242 5.78 3.30 -5.02
CA ASP A 242 5.48 2.85 -6.39
C ASP A 242 4.03 2.33 -6.49
N THR A 243 3.62 1.95 -7.71
CA THR A 243 2.36 1.24 -7.92
C THR A 243 2.38 -0.13 -7.23
N PRO A 244 1.22 -0.69 -6.85
CA PRO A 244 1.14 -2.01 -6.21
C PRO A 244 1.91 -3.10 -6.96
N LEU A 245 1.73 -3.18 -8.28
CA LEU A 245 2.40 -4.20 -9.11
C LEU A 245 3.92 -4.02 -9.14
N ASN A 246 4.41 -2.77 -9.20
CA ASN A 246 5.85 -2.53 -9.18
C ASN A 246 6.48 -2.93 -7.83
N LEU A 247 5.83 -2.60 -6.71
CA LEU A 247 6.30 -3.03 -5.39
C LEU A 247 6.41 -4.55 -5.26
N TYR A 248 5.46 -5.28 -5.87
CA TYR A 248 5.45 -6.74 -5.86
C TYR A 248 6.52 -7.35 -6.77
N HIS A 249 6.63 -6.84 -8.00
CA HIS A 249 7.49 -7.40 -9.04
C HIS A 249 8.88 -6.78 -9.10
N LYS A 250 9.04 -5.52 -8.64
CA LYS A 250 10.28 -4.75 -8.70
C LYS A 250 10.59 -4.12 -7.34
N PRO A 251 10.73 -4.94 -6.27
CA PRO A 251 11.08 -4.40 -4.96
C PRO A 251 12.46 -3.75 -5.03
N ALA A 252 12.62 -2.58 -4.41
CA ALA A 252 13.90 -1.86 -4.40
C ALA A 252 14.95 -2.51 -3.48
N ASN A 253 14.50 -3.26 -2.48
CA ASN A 253 15.37 -3.90 -1.50
C ASN A 253 14.72 -5.14 -0.87
N LYS A 254 15.50 -5.90 -0.12
CA LYS A 254 15.11 -7.13 0.57
C LYS A 254 13.92 -6.89 1.53
N PHE A 255 13.92 -5.74 2.24
CA PHE A 255 12.82 -5.41 3.15
C PHE A 255 11.49 -5.31 2.40
N VAL A 256 11.41 -4.53 1.31
CA VAL A 256 10.17 -4.39 0.52
C VAL A 256 9.74 -5.73 -0.08
N ALA A 257 10.69 -6.52 -0.58
CA ALA A 257 10.44 -7.84 -1.16
C ALA A 257 9.81 -8.82 -0.15
N GLY A 258 10.30 -8.83 1.09
CA GLY A 258 9.79 -9.68 2.17
C GLY A 258 8.53 -9.12 2.81
N PHE A 259 8.36 -7.79 2.82
CA PHE A 259 7.18 -7.17 3.41
C PHE A 259 5.95 -7.26 2.49
N ILE A 260 6.12 -7.14 1.16
CA ILE A 260 5.02 -7.18 0.19
C ILE A 260 4.84 -8.59 -0.36
N GLY A 261 3.68 -9.18 -0.05
CA GLY A 261 3.26 -10.53 -0.44
C GLY A 261 2.86 -11.41 0.75
N SER A 262 1.92 -12.33 0.51
CA SER A 262 1.48 -13.30 1.52
C SER A 262 1.27 -14.66 0.83
N PRO A 263 2.03 -15.68 1.23
CA PRO A 263 3.15 -15.65 2.17
C PRO A 263 4.31 -14.76 1.73
N ALA A 264 5.21 -14.43 2.66
CA ALA A 264 6.39 -13.61 2.38
C ALA A 264 7.35 -14.29 1.39
N MET A 265 8.21 -13.50 0.72
CA MET A 265 9.27 -14.03 -0.14
C MET A 265 10.23 -14.90 0.67
N ASN A 266 10.61 -16.05 0.11
CA ASN A 266 11.68 -16.87 0.66
C ASN A 266 13.04 -16.20 0.40
N PHE A 267 13.91 -16.19 1.40
CA PHE A 267 15.28 -15.69 1.28
C PHE A 267 16.26 -16.76 1.69
N VAL A 268 17.30 -16.94 0.88
CA VAL A 268 18.41 -17.83 1.19
C VAL A 268 19.74 -17.16 0.88
N GLU A 269 20.67 -17.22 1.82
CA GLU A 269 22.04 -16.73 1.65
C GLU A 269 22.87 -17.77 0.90
N GLY A 270 23.68 -17.32 -0.05
CA GLY A 270 24.54 -18.18 -0.83
C GLY A 270 25.60 -17.37 -1.57
N ALA A 271 26.22 -17.98 -2.55
CA ALA A 271 27.24 -17.36 -3.38
C ALA A 271 26.95 -17.52 -4.87
N ILE A 272 27.34 -16.54 -5.67
CA ILE A 272 27.35 -16.67 -7.12
C ILE A 272 28.65 -17.35 -7.54
N GLU A 273 28.52 -18.43 -8.30
CA GLU A 273 29.68 -19.20 -8.83
C GLU A 273 29.44 -19.51 -10.31
N GLU A 274 30.43 -20.06 -10.97
CA GLU A 274 30.37 -20.51 -12.36
C GLU A 274 30.84 -21.97 -12.46
N ASN A 275 30.10 -22.80 -13.16
CA ASN A 275 30.41 -24.18 -13.44
C ASN A 275 30.07 -24.56 -14.89
N GLU A 276 30.07 -25.86 -15.23
CA GLU A 276 29.75 -26.37 -16.58
C GLU A 276 28.31 -26.02 -17.03
N ASP A 277 27.38 -25.84 -16.08
CA ASP A 277 25.99 -25.42 -16.37
C ASP A 277 25.85 -23.92 -16.59
N GLY A 278 26.89 -23.13 -16.35
CA GLY A 278 26.96 -21.67 -16.43
C GLY A 278 27.01 -20.99 -15.07
N VAL A 279 26.43 -19.80 -14.95
CA VAL A 279 26.36 -19.07 -13.68
C VAL A 279 25.32 -19.71 -12.77
N ILE A 280 25.74 -20.04 -11.56
CA ILE A 280 24.90 -20.71 -10.56
C ILE A 280 24.81 -19.88 -9.28
N PHE A 281 23.75 -20.09 -8.53
CA PHE A 281 23.65 -19.67 -7.14
C PHE A 281 23.79 -20.89 -6.25
N MET A 282 24.86 -20.94 -5.45
CA MET A 282 25.16 -22.04 -4.54
C MET A 282 24.79 -21.68 -3.10
N PHE A 283 24.18 -22.65 -2.37
CA PHE A 283 23.81 -22.50 -0.96
C PHE A 283 23.86 -23.84 -0.20
N GLY A 284 23.69 -23.80 1.12
CA GLY A 284 23.66 -24.99 1.96
C GLY A 284 24.92 -25.84 1.85
N GLN A 285 24.76 -27.17 1.70
CA GLN A 285 25.85 -28.15 1.60
C GLN A 285 26.21 -28.46 0.13
N GLY A 286 26.40 -27.41 -0.70
CA GLY A 286 26.70 -27.55 -2.12
C GLY A 286 25.50 -27.74 -3.02
N ARG A 287 24.30 -27.35 -2.56
CA ARG A 287 23.11 -27.23 -3.40
C ARG A 287 23.25 -26.02 -4.29
N TYR A 288 22.81 -26.13 -5.53
CA TYR A 288 22.79 -24.98 -6.43
C TYR A 288 21.57 -24.96 -7.33
N VAL A 289 21.27 -23.78 -7.83
CA VAL A 289 20.33 -23.54 -8.91
C VAL A 289 21.03 -22.80 -10.04
N VAL A 290 20.72 -23.18 -11.29
CA VAL A 290 21.30 -22.56 -12.48
C VAL A 290 20.55 -21.27 -12.77
N LEU A 291 21.28 -20.15 -12.87
CA LEU A 291 20.72 -18.87 -13.21
C LEU A 291 20.44 -18.79 -14.73
N PRO A 292 19.32 -18.19 -15.15
CA PRO A 292 19.11 -17.84 -16.55
C PRO A 292 20.24 -16.97 -17.08
N GLU A 293 20.57 -17.08 -18.38
CA GLU A 293 21.69 -16.38 -19.00
C GLU A 293 21.64 -14.87 -18.77
N ASP A 294 20.47 -14.24 -18.96
CA ASP A 294 20.25 -12.81 -18.76
C ASP A 294 20.42 -12.37 -17.30
N MET A 295 20.12 -13.24 -16.35
CA MET A 295 20.38 -13.02 -14.92
C MET A 295 21.87 -13.20 -14.63
N GLY A 296 22.46 -14.30 -15.11
CA GLY A 296 23.88 -14.61 -14.94
C GLY A 296 24.78 -13.47 -15.41
N GLU A 297 24.53 -12.91 -16.60
CA GLU A 297 25.27 -11.76 -17.12
C GLU A 297 25.24 -10.54 -16.19
N LYS A 298 24.09 -10.23 -15.59
CA LYS A 298 23.92 -9.07 -14.70
C LYS A 298 24.58 -9.25 -13.34
N VAL A 299 24.71 -10.49 -12.87
CA VAL A 299 25.33 -10.78 -11.56
C VAL A 299 26.79 -11.26 -11.67
N LYS A 300 27.40 -11.21 -12.85
CA LYS A 300 28.82 -11.59 -13.05
C LYS A 300 29.79 -10.88 -12.10
N SER A 301 29.51 -9.61 -11.76
CA SER A 301 30.33 -8.85 -10.79
C SER A 301 30.25 -9.36 -9.36
N TYR A 302 29.33 -10.27 -9.11
CA TYR A 302 29.12 -10.93 -7.81
C TYR A 302 29.71 -12.36 -7.77
N ILE A 303 30.34 -12.86 -8.85
CA ILE A 303 31.02 -14.18 -8.82
C ILE A 303 32.06 -14.22 -7.70
N GLY A 304 31.98 -15.25 -6.87
CA GLY A 304 32.79 -15.42 -5.65
C GLY A 304 32.32 -14.62 -4.44
N LYS A 305 31.21 -13.84 -4.55
CA LYS A 305 30.66 -13.06 -3.44
C LYS A 305 29.40 -13.70 -2.89
N LYS A 306 29.16 -13.44 -1.60
CA LYS A 306 27.89 -13.78 -0.96
C LYS A 306 26.78 -12.82 -1.38
N VAL A 307 25.61 -13.37 -1.66
CA VAL A 307 24.38 -12.65 -2.00
C VAL A 307 23.18 -13.33 -1.36
N VAL A 308 22.01 -12.70 -1.44
CA VAL A 308 20.74 -13.31 -1.00
C VAL A 308 19.88 -13.55 -2.23
N LEU A 309 19.46 -14.80 -2.43
CA LEU A 309 18.42 -15.16 -3.40
C LEU A 309 17.05 -14.97 -2.76
N GLY A 310 16.17 -14.22 -3.40
CA GLY A 310 14.77 -14.06 -3.03
C GLY A 310 13.87 -14.73 -4.06
N ILE A 311 12.99 -15.62 -3.61
CA ILE A 311 12.01 -16.28 -4.48
C ILE A 311 10.65 -16.33 -3.81
N ARG A 312 9.60 -15.93 -4.54
CA ARG A 312 8.25 -15.94 -3.98
C ARG A 312 7.69 -17.35 -3.89
N PRO A 313 6.82 -17.65 -2.88
CA PRO A 313 6.24 -18.97 -2.68
C PRO A 313 5.55 -19.57 -3.90
N GLU A 314 4.85 -18.76 -4.69
CA GLU A 314 4.19 -19.20 -5.93
C GLU A 314 5.15 -19.51 -7.08
N ASN A 315 6.42 -19.14 -6.95
CA ASN A 315 7.48 -19.48 -7.91
C ASN A 315 8.28 -20.72 -7.49
N ILE A 316 7.88 -21.37 -6.39
CA ILE A 316 8.37 -22.70 -6.00
C ILE A 316 7.21 -23.67 -6.19
N GLY A 317 7.31 -24.51 -7.20
CA GLY A 317 6.29 -25.47 -7.61
C GLY A 317 6.73 -26.92 -7.43
N ASN A 318 6.07 -27.81 -8.16
CA ASN A 318 6.34 -29.24 -8.28
C ASN A 318 6.43 -29.66 -9.76
N LYS A 319 6.53 -30.95 -10.05
CA LYS A 319 6.59 -31.45 -11.42
C LYS A 319 5.39 -31.07 -12.28
N VAL A 320 4.22 -30.93 -11.67
CA VAL A 320 2.95 -30.59 -12.39
C VAL A 320 2.91 -29.10 -12.75
N THR A 321 3.57 -28.25 -11.98
CA THR A 321 3.49 -26.78 -12.15
C THR A 321 4.65 -26.20 -12.95
N HIS A 322 5.69 -26.98 -13.29
CA HIS A 322 6.83 -26.46 -14.06
C HIS A 322 6.42 -26.19 -15.53
N PRO A 323 6.92 -25.10 -16.13
CA PRO A 323 6.69 -24.82 -17.55
C PRO A 323 7.48 -25.79 -18.44
N GLU A 324 6.84 -26.28 -19.50
CA GLU A 324 7.52 -27.11 -20.49
C GLU A 324 8.66 -26.36 -21.19
N GLY A 325 9.81 -27.04 -21.37
CA GLY A 325 10.97 -26.52 -22.12
C GLY A 325 11.88 -25.54 -21.36
N GLU A 326 11.65 -25.31 -20.07
CA GLU A 326 12.58 -24.51 -19.24
C GLU A 326 13.70 -25.35 -18.62
N LYS A 327 14.87 -24.73 -18.37
CA LYS A 327 15.91 -25.34 -17.51
C LYS A 327 15.30 -25.57 -16.12
N ILE A 328 15.31 -26.84 -15.71
CA ILE A 328 14.59 -27.29 -14.52
C ILE A 328 15.57 -27.30 -13.34
N ASN A 329 15.26 -26.48 -12.33
CA ASN A 329 15.95 -26.46 -11.05
C ASN A 329 15.10 -27.20 -10.02
N PHE A 330 15.21 -28.53 -9.95
CA PHE A 330 14.58 -29.34 -8.92
C PHE A 330 15.50 -29.59 -7.75
N LEU A 331 14.99 -29.33 -6.55
CA LEU A 331 15.69 -29.60 -5.30
C LEU A 331 14.82 -30.47 -4.39
N LYS A 332 15.44 -31.40 -3.69
CA LYS A 332 14.77 -32.22 -2.67
C LYS A 332 14.81 -31.50 -1.34
N GLY A 333 13.67 -31.48 -0.64
CA GLY A 333 13.54 -30.89 0.67
C GLY A 333 12.65 -31.71 1.59
N ASP A 334 12.94 -31.65 2.89
CA ASP A 334 12.19 -32.34 3.94
C ASP A 334 10.97 -31.54 4.30
N VAL A 335 9.77 -32.09 4.07
CA VAL A 335 8.49 -31.42 4.33
C VAL A 335 8.20 -31.36 5.82
N SER A 336 8.08 -30.14 6.35
CA SER A 336 7.83 -29.89 7.77
C SER A 336 6.37 -29.60 8.10
N ILE A 337 5.61 -28.96 7.21
CA ILE A 337 4.18 -28.66 7.41
C ILE A 337 3.51 -28.56 6.04
N VAL A 338 2.24 -28.96 5.96
CA VAL A 338 1.35 -28.70 4.82
C VAL A 338 0.05 -28.08 5.34
N GLU A 339 -0.24 -26.85 4.90
CA GLU A 339 -1.47 -26.14 5.23
C GLU A 339 -2.43 -26.15 4.03
N HIS A 340 -3.61 -26.75 4.21
CA HIS A 340 -4.64 -26.82 3.18
C HIS A 340 -5.59 -25.62 3.31
N MET A 341 -5.50 -24.66 2.39
CA MET A 341 -6.35 -23.45 2.37
C MET A 341 -7.63 -23.63 1.54
N GLY A 342 -7.88 -24.84 1.06
CA GLY A 342 -9.03 -25.19 0.21
C GLY A 342 -8.73 -25.09 -1.29
N ASN A 343 -8.42 -23.92 -1.80
CA ASN A 343 -8.04 -23.70 -3.20
C ASN A 343 -6.52 -23.74 -3.42
N GLU A 344 -5.74 -23.58 -2.38
CA GLU A 344 -4.28 -23.54 -2.37
C GLU A 344 -3.73 -24.38 -1.23
N GLU A 345 -2.47 -24.79 -1.36
CA GLU A 345 -1.68 -25.43 -0.31
C GLU A 345 -0.41 -24.64 -0.09
N TYR A 346 -0.06 -24.44 1.19
CA TYR A 346 1.24 -23.91 1.60
C TYR A 346 2.06 -25.06 2.15
N ILE A 347 3.20 -25.33 1.50
CA ILE A 347 4.10 -26.42 1.85
C ILE A 347 5.37 -25.79 2.41
N TYR A 348 5.62 -26.03 3.69
CA TYR A 348 6.83 -25.62 4.37
C TYR A 348 7.82 -26.77 4.36
N PHE A 349 9.03 -26.52 3.91
CA PHE A 349 10.05 -27.55 3.79
C PHE A 349 11.46 -26.99 4.04
N ASN A 350 12.42 -27.86 4.34
CA ASN A 350 13.78 -27.52 4.64
C ASN A 350 14.74 -28.13 3.61
N ILE A 351 15.74 -27.34 3.18
CA ILE A 351 16.85 -27.81 2.37
C ILE A 351 18.13 -27.37 3.08
N ASP A 352 18.90 -28.34 3.61
CA ASP A 352 20.17 -28.11 4.28
C ASP A 352 20.15 -27.01 5.34
N GLY A 353 19.08 -26.96 6.15
CA GLY A 353 18.89 -25.97 7.20
C GLY A 353 18.23 -24.66 6.76
N ASN A 354 17.95 -24.48 5.48
CA ASN A 354 17.22 -23.33 4.96
C ASN A 354 15.75 -23.66 4.83
N GLU A 355 14.88 -22.83 5.44
CA GLU A 355 13.43 -22.97 5.38
C GLU A 355 12.86 -22.31 4.13
N PHE A 356 11.95 -23.00 3.44
CA PHE A 356 11.23 -22.53 2.29
C PHE A 356 9.74 -22.74 2.44
N THR A 357 8.98 -21.86 1.82
CA THR A 357 7.52 -21.99 1.65
C THR A 357 7.20 -22.06 0.15
N SER A 358 6.49 -23.10 -0.27
CA SER A 358 5.88 -23.19 -1.59
C SER A 358 4.37 -22.93 -1.50
N ARG A 359 3.80 -22.28 -2.50
CA ARG A 359 2.37 -22.04 -2.65
C ARG A 359 1.88 -22.64 -3.96
N ILE A 360 1.04 -23.64 -3.88
CA ILE A 360 0.57 -24.42 -5.04
C ILE A 360 -0.95 -24.43 -5.05
N GLU A 361 -1.56 -24.38 -6.24
CA GLU A 361 -3.00 -24.64 -6.37
C GLU A 361 -3.31 -26.09 -5.91
N ALA A 362 -4.32 -26.27 -5.05
CA ALA A 362 -4.65 -27.58 -4.48
C ALA A 362 -4.87 -28.68 -5.55
N ARG A 363 -5.41 -28.30 -6.74
CA ARG A 363 -5.61 -29.23 -7.87
C ARG A 363 -4.32 -29.70 -8.55
N LYS A 364 -3.21 -28.99 -8.33
CA LYS A 364 -1.90 -29.27 -8.91
C LYS A 364 -0.92 -29.80 -7.86
N SER A 365 -1.40 -30.04 -6.64
CA SER A 365 -0.59 -30.62 -5.58
C SER A 365 -0.30 -32.11 -5.85
N GLU A 366 0.90 -32.53 -5.53
CA GLU A 366 1.32 -33.96 -5.55
C GLU A 366 0.97 -34.66 -4.23
N ASN A 367 0.15 -34.05 -3.36
CA ASN A 367 -0.22 -34.58 -2.04
C ASN A 367 0.97 -35.00 -1.16
N VAL A 368 2.04 -34.22 -1.19
CA VAL A 368 3.21 -34.43 -0.32
C VAL A 368 2.79 -34.26 1.14
N LYS A 369 3.29 -35.14 2.02
CA LYS A 369 2.89 -35.16 3.43
C LYS A 369 4.02 -34.74 4.36
N TYR A 370 3.65 -34.38 5.57
CA TYR A 370 4.59 -34.13 6.65
C TYR A 370 5.55 -35.32 6.83
N GLY A 371 6.86 -35.02 6.95
CA GLY A 371 7.93 -35.98 7.14
C GLY A 371 8.37 -36.73 5.87
N GLU A 372 7.78 -36.43 4.71
CA GLU A 372 8.24 -36.94 3.42
C GLU A 372 9.29 -36.01 2.79
N VAL A 373 10.09 -36.57 1.87
CA VAL A 373 11.00 -35.80 1.03
C VAL A 373 10.26 -35.42 -0.25
N GLY A 374 9.98 -34.13 -0.41
CA GLY A 374 9.38 -33.60 -1.62
C GLY A 374 10.45 -33.18 -2.65
N GLU A 375 10.05 -33.18 -3.93
CA GLU A 375 10.82 -32.55 -5.02
C GLU A 375 10.17 -31.22 -5.42
N PHE A 376 10.92 -30.12 -5.28
CA PHE A 376 10.43 -28.77 -5.52
C PHE A 376 11.14 -28.14 -6.72
N TYR A 377 10.35 -27.58 -7.62
CA TYR A 377 10.80 -26.82 -8.77
C TYR A 377 10.97 -25.34 -8.40
N PHE A 378 12.15 -24.78 -8.62
CA PHE A 378 12.46 -23.36 -8.40
C PHE A 378 12.44 -22.60 -9.72
N ASN A 379 11.44 -21.75 -9.94
CA ASN A 379 11.37 -20.87 -11.11
C ASN A 379 12.32 -19.69 -10.93
N ILE A 380 13.60 -19.90 -11.20
CA ILE A 380 14.66 -18.90 -11.00
C ILE A 380 14.49 -17.70 -11.94
N LYS A 381 13.80 -17.82 -13.07
CA LYS A 381 13.47 -16.67 -13.92
C LYS A 381 12.66 -15.59 -13.19
N ARG A 382 11.98 -15.96 -12.11
CA ARG A 382 11.16 -15.07 -11.27
C ARG A 382 11.81 -14.73 -9.94
N ALA A 383 13.07 -15.11 -9.74
CA ALA A 383 13.84 -14.81 -8.53
C ALA A 383 14.43 -13.39 -8.58
N HIS A 384 14.88 -12.95 -7.43
CA HIS A 384 15.62 -11.70 -7.22
C HIS A 384 16.95 -12.00 -6.55
N ILE A 385 17.98 -11.23 -6.87
CA ILE A 385 19.27 -11.28 -6.17
C ILE A 385 19.46 -9.97 -5.43
N PHE A 386 19.76 -10.06 -4.15
CA PHE A 386 20.02 -8.92 -3.27
C PHE A 386 21.47 -8.92 -2.82
N ASP A 387 22.06 -7.75 -2.80
CA ASP A 387 23.36 -7.53 -2.18
C ASP A 387 23.25 -7.76 -0.65
N ILE A 388 24.18 -8.49 -0.07
CA ILE A 388 24.09 -8.90 1.35
C ILE A 388 24.32 -7.73 2.32
N GLU A 389 25.11 -6.72 1.93
CA GLU A 389 25.47 -5.61 2.82
C GLU A 389 24.47 -4.46 2.71
N THR A 390 24.09 -4.10 1.49
CA THR A 390 23.18 -2.96 1.25
C THR A 390 21.72 -3.34 1.25
N GLU A 391 21.43 -4.65 1.16
CA GLU A 391 20.08 -5.21 0.93
C GLU A 391 19.40 -4.70 -0.34
N ALA A 392 20.09 -3.91 -1.16
CA ALA A 392 19.56 -3.42 -2.43
C ALA A 392 19.39 -4.55 -3.43
N VAL A 393 18.41 -4.43 -4.32
CA VAL A 393 18.25 -5.41 -5.38
C VAL A 393 19.36 -5.25 -6.42
N SER A 394 20.13 -6.33 -6.66
CA SER A 394 21.16 -6.38 -7.71
C SER A 394 20.59 -6.86 -9.03
N TYR A 395 19.52 -7.67 -8.99
CA TYR A 395 18.80 -8.16 -10.15
C TYR A 395 17.31 -8.38 -9.87
N THR A 396 16.45 -7.98 -10.81
CA THR A 396 15.03 -8.36 -10.91
C THR A 396 14.70 -8.80 -12.33
N HIS A 397 13.89 -9.85 -12.46
CA HIS A 397 13.56 -10.53 -13.73
C HIS A 397 12.79 -9.67 -14.76
N LEU A 398 12.17 -8.54 -14.33
CA LEU A 398 11.34 -7.74 -15.22
C LEU A 398 12.15 -6.70 -16.01
N ARG A 399 12.02 -6.72 -17.34
CA ARG A 399 12.49 -5.64 -18.21
C ARG A 399 11.52 -4.44 -18.13
N ALA A 400 12.04 -3.25 -18.38
CA ALA A 400 11.27 -1.98 -18.33
C ALA A 400 10.06 -1.93 -19.30
N HIS A 401 10.01 -2.82 -20.31
CA HIS A 401 9.00 -2.83 -21.37
C HIS A 401 7.85 -3.84 -21.18
N GLU A 402 7.85 -4.69 -20.14
CA GLU A 402 6.75 -5.66 -19.90
C GLU A 402 5.61 -5.10 -19.03
N THR A 403 5.55 -3.79 -18.82
CA THR A 403 4.51 -3.15 -17.98
C THR A 403 3.40 -2.47 -18.79
N GLU A 404 3.28 -2.73 -20.11
CA GLU A 404 2.09 -2.36 -20.89
C GLU A 404 1.20 -3.61 -21.08
N LEU A 405 0.33 -3.88 -20.10
CA LEU A 405 -0.90 -4.66 -20.25
C LEU A 405 -1.99 -4.05 -19.37
#